data_3cfb0a3791e5de83e4741cee778dbe7d
#
_entry.id   3cfb0a3791e5de83e4741cee778dbe7d
#
_cell.length_a   1.000
_cell.length_b   1.000
_cell.length_c   1.000
_cell.angle_alpha   90.00
_cell.angle_beta   90.00
_cell.angle_gamma   90.00
#
_symmetry.space_group_name_H-M   'P 1'
#
loop_
_entity.id
_entity.type
_entity.pdbx_description
1 polymer ?
#
loop_
_entity_poly.entity_id
_entity_poly.type
_entity_poly.pdbx_seq_one_letter_code
_entity_poly.pdbx_strand_id
1 'polypeptide(L)'
;VAKLGKILVVEDDPHARQGLADLLSAWGYETDTAADGAEALGKITAFNPAVVISDLRMPQVTGMDLLRQLHDARPGLRFIMLTGQGTIEEAVEATKLGAYNFLEKPIDPKRLQVELRNCMERQEGERQLEVAHRRLLDLGVLESLVGRSPKMQEVMRLIGMVAPSSASVLITGESGTGKELAARTLHELSPRHAKSFVAVNCAAIPESLMESEIFGHEKGSFTGAVERRIGCFELADGGTLLLDEIGEMPLATQAKLLRVLEDSKVRRLGSKSEISVDVRVLAATNKVPEEALAQGQLRSDLYFRLNVVHVAMPPLRDHLDDLADLTAALLDNLNRKHGRSVKGISPEALEAMQRHTWPGNVRELRNVLERALVTCSGEILKEENLAPDFGRTVVAGGNDALRLRPGMTVAEAERRLIHETLTFTENNKTRAAELLGISLKTLHNKLKEYEAEP
;
A
#
# COMPACT_ATOMS: atom_id res chain seq x y z
N VAL A 1 15.21 20.34 30.98
CA VAL A 1 14.98 20.75 29.60
C VAL A 1 15.24 19.51 28.76
N ALA A 2 14.25 19.04 27.98
CA ALA A 2 14.44 17.92 27.08
C ALA A 2 15.48 18.30 26.02
N LYS A 3 16.53 17.46 25.85
CA LYS A 3 17.56 17.68 24.82
C LYS A 3 16.96 17.41 23.45
N LEU A 4 17.21 18.30 22.48
CA LEU A 4 16.64 18.26 21.12
C LEU A 4 17.23 17.15 20.22
N GLY A 5 18.30 16.48 20.67
CA GLY A 5 18.98 15.41 19.92
C GLY A 5 20.51 15.44 20.12
N LYS A 6 21.20 14.43 19.58
CA LYS A 6 22.66 14.31 19.67
C LYS A 6 23.32 14.65 18.34
N ILE A 7 24.32 15.51 18.35
CA ILE A 7 25.06 15.95 17.16
C ILE A 7 26.56 15.74 17.39
N LEU A 8 27.21 15.06 16.45
CA LEU A 8 28.68 14.97 16.43
C LEU A 8 29.24 15.97 15.45
N VAL A 9 30.17 16.83 15.95
CA VAL A 9 30.88 17.82 15.15
C VAL A 9 32.28 17.29 14.81
N VAL A 10 32.61 17.22 13.53
CA VAL A 10 33.89 16.72 13.02
C VAL A 10 34.57 17.82 12.23
N GLU A 11 35.65 18.40 12.82
CA GLU A 11 36.32 19.58 12.28
C GLU A 11 37.77 19.56 12.75
N ASP A 12 38.75 19.78 11.90
CA ASP A 12 40.17 19.72 12.25
C ASP A 12 40.62 20.99 12.98
N ASP A 13 40.07 22.18 12.64
CA ASP A 13 40.36 23.40 13.38
C ASP A 13 39.73 23.38 14.78
N PRO A 14 40.52 23.42 15.86
CA PRO A 14 40.01 23.32 17.23
C PRO A 14 39.09 24.49 17.63
N HIS A 15 39.32 25.69 17.06
CA HIS A 15 38.51 26.87 17.40
C HIS A 15 37.16 26.81 16.69
N ALA A 16 37.16 26.44 15.40
CA ALA A 16 35.92 26.24 14.63
C ALA A 16 35.09 25.10 15.24
N ARG A 17 35.72 23.98 15.58
CA ARG A 17 35.10 22.82 16.21
C ARG A 17 34.42 23.19 17.53
N GLN A 18 35.15 23.87 18.43
CA GLN A 18 34.60 24.26 19.74
C GLN A 18 33.47 25.29 19.57
N GLY A 19 33.71 26.32 18.74
CA GLY A 19 32.70 27.35 18.49
C GLY A 19 31.37 26.77 17.93
N LEU A 20 31.47 25.81 17.04
CA LEU A 20 30.28 25.13 16.51
C LEU A 20 29.59 24.27 17.57
N ALA A 21 30.34 23.53 18.38
CA ALA A 21 29.78 22.72 19.45
C ALA A 21 29.09 23.60 20.52
N ASP A 22 29.66 24.72 20.87
CA ASP A 22 29.09 25.69 21.84
C ASP A 22 27.78 26.28 21.30
N LEU A 23 27.74 26.65 20.02
CA LEU A 23 26.56 27.17 19.34
C LEU A 23 25.43 26.17 19.37
N LEU A 24 25.70 24.90 19.01
CA LEU A 24 24.71 23.82 19.00
C LEU A 24 24.22 23.50 20.42
N SER A 25 25.10 23.50 21.39
CA SER A 25 24.77 23.31 22.82
C SER A 25 23.87 24.44 23.33
N ALA A 26 24.09 25.68 22.91
CA ALA A 26 23.25 26.84 23.25
C ALA A 26 21.85 26.71 22.66
N TRP A 27 21.68 26.00 21.54
CA TRP A 27 20.37 25.70 20.97
C TRP A 27 19.68 24.48 21.63
N GLY A 28 20.32 23.80 22.58
CA GLY A 28 19.74 22.71 23.35
C GLY A 28 20.07 21.33 22.84
N TYR A 29 20.98 21.17 21.88
CA TYR A 29 21.48 19.88 21.43
C TYR A 29 22.53 19.30 22.38
N GLU A 30 22.64 17.98 22.46
CA GLU A 30 23.76 17.31 23.08
C GLU A 30 24.86 17.13 22.04
N THR A 31 26.03 17.68 22.29
CA THR A 31 27.14 17.71 21.34
C THR A 31 28.34 16.92 21.82
N ASP A 32 28.98 16.20 20.88
CA ASP A 32 30.33 15.67 21.03
C ASP A 32 31.16 16.13 19.82
N THR A 33 32.47 16.09 19.92
CA THR A 33 33.39 16.61 18.91
C THR A 33 34.44 15.58 18.53
N ALA A 34 34.92 15.62 17.29
CA ALA A 34 36.06 14.85 16.81
C ALA A 34 36.97 15.72 15.93
N ALA A 35 38.27 15.50 15.99
CA ALA A 35 39.26 16.26 15.23
C ALA A 35 39.43 15.77 13.78
N ASP A 36 39.08 14.54 13.52
CA ASP A 36 39.12 13.91 12.19
C ASP A 36 38.11 12.76 12.06
N GLY A 37 38.03 12.19 10.87
CA GLY A 37 37.10 11.11 10.62
C GLY A 37 37.42 9.80 11.36
N ALA A 38 38.67 9.55 11.72
CA ALA A 38 39.07 8.35 12.45
C ALA A 38 38.60 8.42 13.92
N GLU A 39 38.77 9.59 14.57
CA GLU A 39 38.20 9.84 15.90
C GLU A 39 36.67 9.79 15.88
N ALA A 40 36.04 10.34 14.83
CA ALA A 40 34.61 10.31 14.67
C ALA A 40 34.04 8.89 14.60
N LEU A 41 34.67 7.97 13.83
CA LEU A 41 34.29 6.57 13.76
C LEU A 41 34.31 5.88 15.12
N GLY A 42 35.32 6.17 15.94
CA GLY A 42 35.41 5.64 17.32
C GLY A 42 34.29 6.15 18.24
N LYS A 43 33.86 7.39 18.08
CA LYS A 43 32.85 8.04 18.93
C LYS A 43 31.41 7.73 18.50
N ILE A 44 31.15 7.56 17.22
CA ILE A 44 29.79 7.35 16.68
C ILE A 44 29.07 6.18 17.35
N THR A 45 29.77 5.09 17.68
CA THR A 45 29.16 3.91 18.29
C THR A 45 28.74 4.17 19.75
N ALA A 46 29.58 4.86 20.51
CA ALA A 46 29.32 5.13 21.93
C ALA A 46 28.36 6.30 22.13
N PHE A 47 28.54 7.38 21.38
CA PHE A 47 27.73 8.59 21.48
C PHE A 47 26.37 8.44 20.80
N ASN A 48 26.30 7.65 19.71
CA ASN A 48 25.10 7.41 18.88
C ASN A 48 24.40 8.72 18.43
N PRO A 49 25.08 9.57 17.64
CA PRO A 49 24.52 10.82 17.17
C PRO A 49 23.39 10.61 16.18
N ALA A 50 22.43 11.53 16.13
CA ALA A 50 21.40 11.61 15.12
C ALA A 50 21.93 12.29 13.83
N VAL A 51 22.76 13.31 14.02
CA VAL A 51 23.36 14.08 12.93
C VAL A 51 24.87 14.17 13.13
N VAL A 52 25.61 14.04 12.05
CA VAL A 52 27.04 14.37 11.96
C VAL A 52 27.18 15.63 11.13
N ILE A 53 27.86 16.64 11.69
CA ILE A 53 28.27 17.83 10.94
C ILE A 53 29.77 17.70 10.73
N SER A 54 30.21 17.52 9.50
CA SER A 54 31.59 17.23 9.17
C SER A 54 32.16 18.21 8.17
N ASP A 55 33.41 18.69 8.43
CA ASP A 55 34.19 19.33 7.36
C ASP A 55 34.47 18.31 6.25
N LEU A 56 34.46 18.79 5.02
CA LEU A 56 34.77 18.01 3.84
C LEU A 56 36.23 17.59 3.81
N ARG A 57 37.13 18.50 4.17
CA ARG A 57 38.59 18.33 4.06
C ARG A 57 39.25 18.34 5.43
N MET A 58 39.62 17.14 5.89
CA MET A 58 40.30 16.92 7.15
C MET A 58 41.51 16.00 6.94
N PRO A 59 42.51 16.02 7.82
CA PRO A 59 43.62 15.07 7.79
C PRO A 59 43.16 13.62 8.02
N GLN A 60 43.93 12.67 7.53
CA GLN A 60 43.74 11.21 7.67
C GLN A 60 42.48 10.69 6.98
N VAL A 61 41.30 10.86 7.57
CA VAL A 61 40.00 10.44 7.02
C VAL A 61 39.18 11.67 6.71
N THR A 62 38.89 11.90 5.44
CA THR A 62 38.09 13.04 4.98
C THR A 62 36.61 12.88 5.34
N GLY A 63 35.85 13.98 5.34
CA GLY A 63 34.39 13.93 5.55
C GLY A 63 33.68 13.07 4.52
N MET A 64 34.18 13.04 3.27
CA MET A 64 33.63 12.15 2.22
C MET A 64 33.90 10.69 2.49
N ASP A 65 35.08 10.33 2.99
CA ASP A 65 35.42 8.95 3.35
C ASP A 65 34.60 8.49 4.56
N LEU A 66 34.38 9.36 5.53
CA LEU A 66 33.51 9.11 6.68
C LEU A 66 32.08 8.85 6.24
N LEU A 67 31.55 9.67 5.34
CA LEU A 67 30.20 9.48 4.77
C LEU A 67 30.08 8.14 4.05
N ARG A 68 31.03 7.77 3.17
CA ARG A 68 31.01 6.48 2.45
C ARG A 68 31.00 5.28 3.40
N GLN A 69 31.85 5.29 4.44
CA GLN A 69 31.95 4.19 5.39
C GLN A 69 30.67 4.00 6.23
N LEU A 70 29.96 5.08 6.50
CA LEU A 70 28.79 5.06 7.39
C LEU A 70 27.45 5.00 6.66
N HIS A 71 27.40 5.31 5.37
CA HIS A 71 26.18 5.29 4.59
C HIS A 71 25.46 3.94 4.65
N ASP A 72 26.17 2.86 4.36
CA ASP A 72 25.63 1.49 4.35
C ASP A 72 25.54 0.90 5.77
N ALA A 73 26.48 1.26 6.65
CA ALA A 73 26.55 0.70 7.99
C ALA A 73 25.50 1.31 8.95
N ARG A 74 25.06 2.53 8.68
CA ARG A 74 24.09 3.28 9.53
C ARG A 74 23.14 4.15 8.71
N PRO A 75 22.15 3.58 8.03
CA PRO A 75 21.26 4.31 7.12
C PRO A 75 20.40 5.39 7.78
N GLY A 76 20.24 5.33 9.12
CA GLY A 76 19.54 6.36 9.90
C GLY A 76 20.40 7.57 10.32
N LEU A 77 21.72 7.55 10.10
CA LEU A 77 22.62 8.63 10.46
C LEU A 77 22.65 9.69 9.36
N ARG A 78 22.36 10.95 9.72
CA ARG A 78 22.31 12.06 8.76
C ARG A 78 23.61 12.83 8.76
N PHE A 79 24.07 13.25 7.58
CA PHE A 79 25.29 14.03 7.39
C PHE A 79 24.98 15.41 6.83
N ILE A 80 25.51 16.47 7.49
CA ILE A 80 25.60 17.82 6.96
C ILE A 80 27.07 18.10 6.72
N MET A 81 27.44 18.32 5.46
CA MET A 81 28.81 18.56 5.07
C MET A 81 29.12 20.07 5.11
N LEU A 82 30.28 20.44 5.67
CA LEU A 82 30.78 21.80 5.67
C LEU A 82 31.94 21.95 4.69
N THR A 83 32.03 23.08 3.99
CA THR A 83 33.12 23.34 3.07
C THR A 83 33.57 24.81 3.08
N GLY A 84 34.87 25.04 2.98
CA GLY A 84 35.43 26.39 2.85
C GLY A 84 35.57 26.89 1.40
N GLN A 85 35.68 25.96 0.42
CA GLN A 85 35.81 26.26 -1.00
C GLN A 85 35.37 25.04 -1.82
N GLY A 86 34.16 24.51 -1.56
CA GLY A 86 33.65 23.35 -2.28
C GLY A 86 33.28 23.68 -3.72
N THR A 87 33.68 22.84 -4.65
CA THR A 87 33.17 22.88 -6.01
C THR A 87 31.73 22.34 -6.05
N ILE A 88 30.95 22.77 -7.02
CA ILE A 88 29.59 22.22 -7.27
C ILE A 88 29.68 20.69 -7.42
N GLU A 89 30.78 20.18 -7.96
CA GLU A 89 31.03 18.75 -8.16
C GLU A 89 31.13 17.98 -6.84
N GLU A 90 31.85 18.51 -5.84
CA GLU A 90 31.97 17.90 -4.50
C GLU A 90 30.61 17.89 -3.77
N ALA A 91 29.81 18.93 -3.89
CA ALA A 91 28.47 19.00 -3.32
C ALA A 91 27.52 17.97 -3.96
N VAL A 92 27.58 17.80 -5.28
CA VAL A 92 26.81 16.80 -6.04
C VAL A 92 27.26 15.39 -5.65
N GLU A 93 28.55 15.14 -5.50
CA GLU A 93 29.08 13.84 -5.07
C GLU A 93 28.64 13.50 -3.64
N ALA A 94 28.74 14.43 -2.69
CA ALA A 94 28.27 14.24 -1.32
C ALA A 94 26.76 13.91 -1.27
N THR A 95 25.96 14.59 -2.08
CA THR A 95 24.51 14.33 -2.17
C THR A 95 24.21 12.94 -2.76
N LYS A 96 24.96 12.52 -3.80
CA LYS A 96 24.83 11.16 -4.38
C LYS A 96 25.22 10.07 -3.39
N LEU A 97 26.15 10.34 -2.48
CA LEU A 97 26.58 9.46 -1.40
C LEU A 97 25.65 9.50 -0.18
N GLY A 98 24.55 10.25 -0.24
CA GLY A 98 23.53 10.27 0.82
C GLY A 98 23.73 11.32 1.90
N ALA A 99 24.56 12.36 1.68
CA ALA A 99 24.59 13.52 2.55
C ALA A 99 23.20 14.21 2.56
N TYR A 100 22.72 14.57 3.75
CA TYR A 100 21.43 15.27 3.90
C TYR A 100 21.50 16.68 3.30
N ASN A 101 22.58 17.41 3.59
CA ASN A 101 22.78 18.75 3.06
C ASN A 101 24.27 19.13 3.08
N PHE A 102 24.55 20.26 2.45
CA PHE A 102 25.87 20.84 2.27
C PHE A 102 25.80 22.33 2.58
N LEU A 103 26.73 22.82 3.42
CA LEU A 103 26.79 24.21 3.86
C LEU A 103 28.17 24.79 3.63
N GLU A 104 28.23 26.00 3.07
CA GLU A 104 29.46 26.73 2.81
C GLU A 104 29.92 27.53 4.05
N LYS A 105 31.22 27.52 4.31
CA LYS A 105 31.85 28.36 5.33
C LYS A 105 32.13 29.79 4.76
N PRO A 106 31.85 30.88 5.50
CA PRO A 106 31.43 30.90 6.89
C PRO A 106 29.97 30.50 7.11
N ILE A 107 29.74 29.68 8.12
CA ILE A 107 28.41 29.11 8.40
C ILE A 107 27.47 30.21 8.88
N ASP A 108 26.35 30.41 8.20
CA ASP A 108 25.24 31.22 8.70
C ASP A 108 24.49 30.44 9.81
N PRO A 109 24.51 30.91 11.08
CA PRO A 109 23.84 30.23 12.17
C PRO A 109 22.35 30.02 11.94
N LYS A 110 21.64 30.97 11.31
CA LYS A 110 20.20 30.86 11.04
C LYS A 110 19.93 29.76 10.03
N ARG A 111 20.73 29.67 8.97
CA ARG A 111 20.63 28.64 7.97
C ARG A 111 20.90 27.26 8.56
N LEU A 112 21.97 27.10 9.33
CA LEU A 112 22.29 25.87 10.03
C LEU A 112 21.16 25.44 10.98
N GLN A 113 20.56 26.34 11.72
CA GLN A 113 19.47 26.07 12.65
C GLN A 113 18.22 25.53 11.92
N VAL A 114 17.87 26.13 10.78
CA VAL A 114 16.73 25.68 9.95
C VAL A 114 17.01 24.28 9.39
N GLU A 115 18.19 24.03 8.85
CA GLU A 115 18.56 22.74 8.27
C GLU A 115 18.59 21.63 9.33
N LEU A 116 19.12 21.90 10.50
CA LEU A 116 19.12 20.95 11.61
C LEU A 116 17.70 20.61 12.08
N ARG A 117 16.85 21.62 12.22
CA ARG A 117 15.45 21.39 12.61
C ARG A 117 14.75 20.51 11.58
N ASN A 118 14.84 20.83 10.30
CA ASN A 118 14.22 20.05 9.23
C ASN A 118 14.78 18.61 9.18
N CYS A 119 16.08 18.45 9.39
CA CYS A 119 16.76 17.17 9.46
C CYS A 119 16.24 16.31 10.61
N MET A 120 16.12 16.87 11.80
CA MET A 120 15.65 16.19 13.01
C MET A 120 14.14 15.84 12.93
N GLU A 121 13.30 16.76 12.44
CA GLU A 121 11.87 16.52 12.26
C GLU A 121 11.63 15.36 11.28
N ARG A 122 12.36 15.32 10.18
CA ARG A 122 12.28 14.23 9.20
C ARG A 122 12.74 12.90 9.78
N GLN A 123 13.85 12.88 10.52
CA GLN A 123 14.36 11.67 11.16
C GLN A 123 13.42 11.14 12.25
N GLU A 124 12.84 12.03 13.06
CA GLU A 124 11.87 11.63 14.09
C GLU A 124 10.58 11.08 13.45
N GLY A 125 10.12 11.66 12.34
CA GLY A 125 9.00 11.11 11.57
C GLY A 125 9.29 9.69 11.04
N GLU A 126 10.48 9.47 10.47
CA GLU A 126 10.92 8.14 10.00
C GLU A 126 11.02 7.14 11.15
N ARG A 127 11.55 7.55 12.31
CA ARG A 127 11.67 6.74 13.52
C ARG A 127 10.31 6.38 14.13
N GLN A 128 9.38 7.34 14.18
CA GLN A 128 8.02 7.10 14.68
C GLN A 128 7.28 6.09 13.79
N LEU A 129 7.48 6.17 12.48
CA LEU A 129 6.94 5.21 11.52
C LEU A 129 7.51 3.80 11.77
N GLU A 130 8.81 3.68 12.01
CA GLU A 130 9.48 2.40 12.28
C GLU A 130 9.06 1.79 13.63
N VAL A 131 8.93 2.62 14.66
CA VAL A 131 8.42 2.21 15.99
C VAL A 131 6.96 1.80 15.92
N ALA A 132 6.12 2.54 15.18
CA ALA A 132 4.73 2.19 14.95
C ALA A 132 4.63 0.86 14.17
N HIS A 133 5.44 0.69 13.14
CA HIS A 133 5.53 -0.55 12.37
C HIS A 133 5.93 -1.76 13.25
N ARG A 134 6.94 -1.62 14.11
CA ARG A 134 7.32 -2.66 15.08
C ARG A 134 6.22 -2.97 16.08
N ARG A 135 5.53 -1.96 16.62
CA ARG A 135 4.41 -2.17 17.55
C ARG A 135 3.26 -2.95 16.89
N LEU A 136 2.98 -2.69 15.61
CA LEU A 136 1.96 -3.43 14.84
C LEU A 136 2.36 -4.90 14.66
N LEU A 137 3.65 -5.19 14.44
CA LEU A 137 4.18 -6.55 14.39
C LEU A 137 4.09 -7.27 15.75
N ASP A 138 4.44 -6.58 16.84
CA ASP A 138 4.45 -7.12 18.22
C ASP A 138 3.04 -7.37 18.76
N LEU A 139 2.05 -6.58 18.35
CA LEU A 139 0.65 -6.74 18.77
C LEU A 139 -0.09 -7.88 18.05
N GLY A 140 0.57 -8.60 17.13
CA GLY A 140 -0.05 -9.69 16.38
C GLY A 140 -1.17 -9.22 15.45
N VAL A 141 -1.29 -7.94 15.21
CA VAL A 141 -2.15 -7.33 14.17
C VAL A 141 -1.48 -7.62 12.82
N LEU A 142 -1.75 -8.78 12.35
CA LEU A 142 -1.01 -9.53 11.35
C LEU A 142 -1.36 -9.17 9.93
N GLU A 143 -1.84 -7.99 9.72
CA GLU A 143 -2.08 -7.41 8.41
C GLU A 143 -1.43 -6.02 8.34
N SER A 144 -0.16 -5.87 8.71
CA SER A 144 0.58 -4.64 8.45
C SER A 144 0.93 -4.54 6.96
N LEU A 145 0.91 -3.31 6.44
CA LEU A 145 1.44 -3.05 5.10
C LEU A 145 2.92 -3.44 5.07
N VAL A 146 3.25 -4.38 4.18
CA VAL A 146 4.61 -4.88 3.99
C VAL A 146 5.13 -4.36 2.66
N GLY A 147 6.35 -3.83 2.63
CA GLY A 147 7.03 -3.42 1.41
C GLY A 147 8.21 -2.50 1.68
N ARG A 148 9.30 -2.70 0.93
CA ARG A 148 10.52 -1.88 0.96
C ARG A 148 10.74 -1.14 -0.35
N SER A 149 9.96 -1.45 -1.36
CA SER A 149 10.02 -0.76 -2.65
C SER A 149 9.77 0.74 -2.50
N PRO A 150 10.36 1.58 -3.36
CA PRO A 150 10.16 3.02 -3.30
C PRO A 150 8.68 3.43 -3.36
N LYS A 151 7.85 2.72 -4.16
CA LYS A 151 6.41 2.98 -4.27
C LYS A 151 5.68 2.70 -2.95
N MET A 152 5.96 1.57 -2.30
CA MET A 152 5.34 1.23 -1.02
C MET A 152 5.83 2.13 0.11
N GLN A 153 7.11 2.51 0.11
CA GLN A 153 7.64 3.47 1.08
C GLN A 153 6.98 4.85 0.96
N GLU A 154 6.68 5.31 -0.25
CA GLU A 154 5.94 6.55 -0.47
C GLU A 154 4.52 6.47 0.10
N VAL A 155 3.81 5.36 -0.15
CA VAL A 155 2.49 5.09 0.45
C VAL A 155 2.56 5.10 1.97
N MET A 156 3.51 4.37 2.57
CA MET A 156 3.68 4.30 4.03
C MET A 156 4.02 5.67 4.63
N ARG A 157 4.88 6.43 3.97
CA ARG A 157 5.23 7.80 4.39
C ARG A 157 4.00 8.72 4.38
N LEU A 158 3.19 8.64 3.31
CA LEU A 158 1.96 9.43 3.20
C LEU A 158 0.96 9.03 4.29
N ILE A 159 0.75 7.74 4.53
CA ILE A 159 -0.09 7.22 5.61
C ILE A 159 0.39 7.76 6.97
N GLY A 160 1.69 7.69 7.26
CA GLY A 160 2.26 8.18 8.52
C GLY A 160 2.05 9.69 8.72
N MET A 161 2.17 10.50 7.65
CA MET A 161 1.94 11.96 7.71
C MET A 161 0.46 12.30 7.94
N VAL A 162 -0.45 11.54 7.36
CA VAL A 162 -1.90 11.85 7.37
C VAL A 162 -2.61 11.22 8.55
N ALA A 163 -2.11 10.12 9.10
CA ALA A 163 -2.73 9.40 10.20
C ALA A 163 -3.06 10.28 11.42
N PRO A 164 -2.18 11.21 11.88
CA PRO A 164 -2.48 12.07 13.02
C PRO A 164 -3.59 13.10 12.77
N SER A 165 -3.95 13.36 11.52
CA SER A 165 -4.98 14.34 11.16
C SER A 165 -6.39 13.75 11.21
N SER A 166 -7.41 14.60 11.25
CA SER A 166 -8.81 14.22 11.08
C SER A 166 -9.30 14.29 9.63
N ALA A 167 -8.41 14.56 8.67
CA ALA A 167 -8.74 14.68 7.26
C ALA A 167 -9.33 13.40 6.68
N SER A 168 -10.30 13.54 5.78
CA SER A 168 -10.79 12.44 4.96
C SER A 168 -9.70 11.97 4.00
N VAL A 169 -9.65 10.67 3.76
CA VAL A 169 -8.66 10.05 2.85
C VAL A 169 -9.39 9.21 1.82
N LEU A 170 -9.07 9.43 0.55
CA LEU A 170 -9.50 8.56 -0.55
C LEU A 170 -8.37 7.60 -0.90
N ILE A 171 -8.64 6.31 -0.78
CA ILE A 171 -7.69 5.24 -1.08
C ILE A 171 -8.10 4.60 -2.41
N THR A 172 -7.26 4.69 -3.42
CA THR A 172 -7.50 4.07 -4.73
C THR A 172 -6.53 2.94 -5.01
N GLY A 173 -6.90 2.05 -5.90
CA GLY A 173 -6.03 0.95 -6.35
C GLY A 173 -6.85 -0.26 -6.75
N GLU A 174 -6.26 -1.13 -7.55
CA GLU A 174 -6.88 -2.35 -8.04
C GLU A 174 -7.41 -3.25 -6.91
N SER A 175 -8.32 -4.17 -7.27
CA SER A 175 -8.79 -5.16 -6.31
C SER A 175 -7.62 -5.99 -5.77
N GLY A 176 -7.59 -6.20 -4.44
CA GLY A 176 -6.56 -7.01 -3.80
C GLY A 176 -5.21 -6.33 -3.52
N THR A 177 -5.06 -5.01 -3.73
CA THR A 177 -3.83 -4.25 -3.43
C THR A 177 -3.64 -3.91 -1.95
N GLY A 178 -4.62 -4.18 -1.08
CA GLY A 178 -4.53 -3.89 0.36
C GLY A 178 -5.14 -2.56 0.79
N LYS A 179 -6.12 -2.00 0.07
CA LYS A 179 -6.80 -0.74 0.42
C LYS A 179 -7.40 -0.74 1.83
N GLU A 180 -8.09 -1.83 2.22
CA GLU A 180 -8.65 -1.96 3.58
C GLU A 180 -7.54 -1.96 4.64
N LEU A 181 -6.42 -2.62 4.34
CA LEU A 181 -5.26 -2.66 5.23
C LEU A 181 -4.63 -1.27 5.40
N ALA A 182 -4.51 -0.49 4.32
CA ALA A 182 -4.07 0.90 4.39
C ALA A 182 -5.01 1.75 5.26
N ALA A 183 -6.32 1.55 5.16
CA ALA A 183 -7.31 2.22 6.00
C ALA A 183 -7.18 1.83 7.49
N ARG A 184 -6.95 0.55 7.80
CA ARG A 184 -6.69 0.08 9.16
C ARG A 184 -5.42 0.69 9.73
N THR A 185 -4.33 0.71 8.95
CA THR A 185 -3.07 1.34 9.35
C THR A 185 -3.24 2.83 9.62
N LEU A 186 -4.01 3.55 8.78
CA LEU A 186 -4.37 4.96 9.04
C LEU A 186 -5.11 5.15 10.37
N HIS A 187 -6.03 4.25 10.71
CA HIS A 187 -6.75 4.30 11.98
C HIS A 187 -5.81 4.01 13.16
N GLU A 188 -5.01 2.97 13.09
CA GLU A 188 -4.12 2.52 14.18
C GLU A 188 -3.00 3.52 14.49
N LEU A 189 -2.52 4.25 13.48
CA LEU A 189 -1.55 5.34 13.64
C LEU A 189 -2.21 6.68 14.02
N SER A 190 -3.53 6.75 14.12
CA SER A 190 -4.28 7.96 14.44
C SER A 190 -4.48 8.15 15.96
N PRO A 191 -4.82 9.38 16.41
CA PRO A 191 -5.25 9.61 17.79
C PRO A 191 -6.52 8.82 18.19
N ARG A 192 -7.25 8.27 17.19
CA ARG A 192 -8.47 7.48 17.37
C ARG A 192 -8.21 5.98 17.43
N HIS A 193 -6.95 5.50 17.49
CA HIS A 193 -6.57 4.07 17.44
C HIS A 193 -7.28 3.20 18.52
N ALA A 194 -7.61 3.78 19.69
CA ALA A 194 -8.32 3.09 20.78
C ALA A 194 -9.86 3.15 20.64
N LYS A 195 -10.38 3.78 19.57
CA LYS A 195 -11.80 3.91 19.29
C LYS A 195 -12.26 2.91 18.23
N SER A 196 -13.56 2.91 17.92
CA SER A 196 -14.13 1.99 16.94
C SER A 196 -13.58 2.24 15.52
N PHE A 197 -13.25 1.15 14.84
CA PHE A 197 -13.03 1.12 13.39
C PHE A 197 -14.17 0.33 12.74
N VAL A 198 -15.02 1.02 12.02
CA VAL A 198 -16.16 0.41 11.32
C VAL A 198 -15.85 0.39 9.83
N ALA A 199 -15.83 -0.81 9.23
CA ALA A 199 -15.62 -0.97 7.78
C ALA A 199 -16.91 -1.45 7.12
N VAL A 200 -17.29 -0.80 6.05
CA VAL A 200 -18.50 -1.09 5.26
C VAL A 200 -18.09 -1.27 3.81
N ASN A 201 -18.35 -2.44 3.26
CA ASN A 201 -18.17 -2.68 1.82
C ASN A 201 -19.48 -2.38 1.11
N CYS A 202 -19.52 -1.28 0.34
CA CYS A 202 -20.72 -0.83 -0.37
C CYS A 202 -21.15 -1.83 -1.46
N ALA A 203 -20.21 -2.54 -2.09
CA ALA A 203 -20.54 -3.55 -3.10
C ALA A 203 -21.23 -4.80 -2.53
N ALA A 204 -21.07 -5.07 -1.23
CA ALA A 204 -21.67 -6.24 -0.57
C ALA A 204 -23.10 -6.00 -0.06
N ILE A 205 -23.58 -4.75 -0.07
CA ILE A 205 -24.88 -4.38 0.47
C ILE A 205 -25.87 -4.18 -0.69
N PRO A 206 -27.03 -4.86 -0.69
CA PRO A 206 -28.10 -4.58 -1.64
C PRO A 206 -28.51 -3.10 -1.62
N GLU A 207 -28.74 -2.52 -2.79
CA GLU A 207 -29.09 -1.10 -2.94
C GLU A 207 -30.25 -0.66 -2.03
N SER A 208 -31.29 -1.51 -1.90
CA SER A 208 -32.46 -1.25 -1.06
C SER A 208 -32.18 -1.18 0.45
N LEU A 209 -31.05 -1.73 0.90
CA LEU A 209 -30.63 -1.77 2.31
C LEU A 209 -29.49 -0.77 2.62
N MET A 210 -28.85 -0.22 1.59
CA MET A 210 -27.65 0.63 1.72
C MET A 210 -27.88 1.79 2.68
N GLU A 211 -28.96 2.56 2.48
CA GLU A 211 -29.29 3.70 3.33
C GLU A 211 -29.54 3.28 4.80
N SER A 212 -30.21 2.15 4.99
CA SER A 212 -30.51 1.62 6.32
C SER A 212 -29.25 1.16 7.06
N GLU A 213 -28.30 0.56 6.36
CA GLU A 213 -27.01 0.14 6.95
C GLU A 213 -26.13 1.34 7.32
N ILE A 214 -26.08 2.35 6.44
CA ILE A 214 -25.19 3.50 6.63
C ILE A 214 -25.77 4.48 7.67
N PHE A 215 -27.05 4.85 7.56
CA PHE A 215 -27.66 5.90 8.40
C PHE A 215 -28.53 5.36 9.54
N GLY A 216 -28.88 4.07 9.52
CA GLY A 216 -29.81 3.47 10.47
C GLY A 216 -31.29 3.75 10.13
N HIS A 217 -32.18 3.10 10.84
CA HIS A 217 -33.63 3.28 10.67
C HIS A 217 -34.39 3.18 11.97
N GLU A 218 -35.55 3.85 12.03
CA GLU A 218 -36.53 3.69 13.08
C GLU A 218 -37.54 2.58 12.72
N LYS A 219 -38.15 1.98 13.74
CA LYS A 219 -39.20 0.98 13.54
C LYS A 219 -40.33 1.51 12.64
N GLY A 220 -40.68 0.75 11.61
CA GLY A 220 -41.79 1.09 10.70
C GLY A 220 -41.41 2.05 9.59
N SER A 221 -40.15 2.41 9.40
CA SER A 221 -39.68 3.33 8.37
C SER A 221 -39.83 2.83 6.93
N PHE A 222 -39.82 1.51 6.74
CA PHE A 222 -40.08 0.84 5.46
C PHE A 222 -40.66 -0.57 5.68
N THR A 223 -41.14 -1.23 4.63
CA THR A 223 -41.65 -2.61 4.69
C THR A 223 -40.52 -3.55 5.07
N GLY A 224 -40.57 -4.09 6.30
CA GLY A 224 -39.51 -4.94 6.87
C GLY A 224 -38.73 -4.30 8.03
N ALA A 225 -38.93 -3.03 8.34
CA ALA A 225 -38.34 -2.35 9.50
C ALA A 225 -39.08 -2.74 10.81
N VAL A 226 -38.90 -4.01 11.24
CA VAL A 226 -39.60 -4.56 12.43
C VAL A 226 -39.10 -3.93 13.72
N GLU A 227 -37.77 -3.61 13.78
CA GLU A 227 -37.10 -3.03 14.92
C GLU A 227 -36.27 -1.81 14.49
N ARG A 228 -35.90 -0.99 15.48
CA ARG A 228 -34.93 0.11 15.26
C ARG A 228 -33.55 -0.45 15.06
N ARG A 229 -32.78 0.08 14.09
CA ARG A 229 -31.37 -0.28 13.86
C ARG A 229 -30.47 0.95 13.82
N ILE A 230 -29.33 0.84 14.49
CA ILE A 230 -28.28 1.85 14.53
C ILE A 230 -27.46 1.75 13.23
N GLY A 231 -27.16 2.89 12.60
CA GLY A 231 -26.34 2.95 11.37
C GLY A 231 -24.84 2.98 11.63
N CYS A 232 -24.05 2.76 10.56
CA CYS A 232 -22.59 2.71 10.64
C CYS A 232 -21.96 4.00 11.15
N PHE A 233 -22.53 5.18 10.86
CA PHE A 233 -22.06 6.45 11.40
C PHE A 233 -22.18 6.54 12.93
N GLU A 234 -23.28 6.08 13.48
CA GLU A 234 -23.45 6.04 14.94
C GLU A 234 -22.54 5.00 15.60
N LEU A 235 -22.33 3.85 14.94
CA LEU A 235 -21.39 2.82 15.42
C LEU A 235 -19.93 3.28 15.42
N ALA A 236 -19.60 4.19 14.48
CA ALA A 236 -18.26 4.74 14.32
C ALA A 236 -18.04 6.03 15.14
N ASP A 237 -19.01 6.46 15.95
CA ASP A 237 -18.91 7.73 16.67
C ASP A 237 -17.68 7.78 17.59
N GLY A 238 -16.93 8.87 17.53
CA GLY A 238 -15.63 9.07 18.14
C GLY A 238 -14.47 8.33 17.45
N GLY A 239 -14.75 7.48 16.47
CA GLY A 239 -13.81 6.60 15.79
C GLY A 239 -13.60 6.89 14.30
N THR A 240 -13.47 5.82 13.51
CA THR A 240 -13.20 5.88 12.06
C THR A 240 -14.18 5.00 11.30
N LEU A 241 -14.74 5.51 10.21
CA LEU A 241 -15.59 4.79 9.26
C LEU A 241 -14.85 4.62 7.93
N LEU A 242 -14.66 3.39 7.49
CA LEU A 242 -14.20 3.06 6.15
C LEU A 242 -15.42 2.73 5.27
N LEU A 243 -15.55 3.44 4.16
CA LEU A 243 -16.50 3.16 3.07
C LEU A 243 -15.72 2.54 1.91
N ASP A 244 -15.70 1.21 1.84
CA ASP A 244 -15.02 0.49 0.77
C ASP A 244 -15.93 0.38 -0.46
N GLU A 245 -15.33 0.47 -1.65
CA GLU A 245 -15.99 0.49 -2.96
C GLU A 245 -17.08 1.57 -3.03
N ILE A 246 -16.72 2.82 -2.68
CA ILE A 246 -17.64 3.98 -2.63
C ILE A 246 -18.33 4.23 -3.97
N GLY A 247 -17.70 3.89 -5.10
CA GLY A 247 -18.27 4.02 -6.44
C GLY A 247 -19.45 3.06 -6.72
N GLU A 248 -19.76 2.12 -5.83
CA GLU A 248 -20.93 1.25 -5.92
C GLU A 248 -22.14 1.79 -5.14
N MET A 249 -21.95 2.89 -4.41
CA MET A 249 -23.03 3.53 -3.65
C MET A 249 -24.01 4.25 -4.59
N PRO A 250 -25.35 4.06 -4.44
CA PRO A 250 -26.34 4.77 -5.24
C PRO A 250 -26.22 6.30 -5.08
N LEU A 251 -26.41 7.05 -6.16
CA LEU A 251 -26.28 8.51 -6.18
C LEU A 251 -27.16 9.24 -5.13
N ALA A 252 -28.33 8.69 -4.85
CA ALA A 252 -29.22 9.23 -3.80
C ALA A 252 -28.59 9.10 -2.41
N THR A 253 -27.94 7.96 -2.14
CA THR A 253 -27.24 7.70 -0.89
C THR A 253 -25.97 8.56 -0.78
N GLN A 254 -25.25 8.76 -1.90
CA GLN A 254 -24.09 9.67 -1.95
C GLN A 254 -24.46 11.11 -1.58
N ALA A 255 -25.63 11.60 -2.01
CA ALA A 255 -26.12 12.94 -1.66
C ALA A 255 -26.42 13.08 -0.15
N LYS A 256 -26.92 12.03 0.49
CA LYS A 256 -27.13 12.01 1.95
C LYS A 256 -25.81 11.90 2.70
N LEU A 257 -24.87 11.11 2.19
CA LEU A 257 -23.52 10.99 2.74
C LEU A 257 -22.82 12.36 2.76
N LEU A 258 -22.89 13.11 1.66
CA LEU A 258 -22.30 14.44 1.57
C LEU A 258 -22.80 15.35 2.71
N ARG A 259 -24.12 15.37 2.97
CA ARG A 259 -24.69 16.16 4.08
C ARG A 259 -24.13 15.77 5.44
N VAL A 260 -23.97 14.45 5.69
CA VAL A 260 -23.38 14.01 6.96
C VAL A 260 -21.91 14.44 7.09
N LEU A 261 -21.14 14.43 5.98
CA LEU A 261 -19.77 14.91 5.96
C LEU A 261 -19.63 16.44 6.15
N GLU A 262 -20.65 17.21 5.79
CA GLU A 262 -20.68 18.66 5.95
C GLU A 262 -21.16 19.07 7.35
N ASP A 263 -22.28 18.49 7.79
CA ASP A 263 -22.99 18.91 8.99
C ASP A 263 -22.55 18.16 10.26
N SER A 264 -21.81 17.04 10.12
CA SER A 264 -21.49 16.11 11.20
C SER A 264 -22.72 15.60 11.95
N LYS A 265 -23.83 15.43 11.23
CA LYS A 265 -25.12 14.97 11.75
C LYS A 265 -25.70 13.89 10.89
N VAL A 266 -26.19 12.83 11.53
CA VAL A 266 -26.88 11.73 10.88
C VAL A 266 -28.37 11.75 11.23
N ARG A 267 -29.23 11.43 10.25
CA ARG A 267 -30.65 11.26 10.44
C ARG A 267 -31.05 9.85 10.04
N ARG A 268 -31.62 9.06 10.96
CA ARG A 268 -32.12 7.72 10.64
C ARG A 268 -33.31 7.79 9.70
N LEU A 269 -33.48 6.76 8.88
CA LEU A 269 -34.66 6.63 8.04
C LEU A 269 -35.93 6.61 8.92
N GLY A 270 -36.92 7.41 8.55
CA GLY A 270 -38.16 7.57 9.32
C GLY A 270 -38.07 8.46 10.53
N SER A 271 -36.89 8.98 10.91
CA SER A 271 -36.72 9.91 12.04
C SER A 271 -36.81 11.37 11.58
N LYS A 272 -37.32 12.24 12.50
CA LYS A 272 -37.23 13.69 12.37
C LYS A 272 -36.04 14.28 13.13
N SER A 273 -35.44 13.53 14.05
CA SER A 273 -34.33 13.99 14.87
C SER A 273 -32.98 13.73 14.18
N GLU A 274 -32.06 14.69 14.34
CA GLU A 274 -30.67 14.59 13.94
C GLU A 274 -29.81 14.21 15.13
N ILE A 275 -28.77 13.42 14.88
CA ILE A 275 -27.84 12.92 15.88
C ILE A 275 -26.46 13.44 15.46
N SER A 276 -25.79 14.20 16.34
CA SER A 276 -24.42 14.65 16.09
C SER A 276 -23.47 13.47 16.22
N VAL A 277 -22.52 13.36 15.29
CA VAL A 277 -21.49 12.31 15.25
C VAL A 277 -20.12 12.92 14.95
N ASP A 278 -19.08 12.42 15.61
CA ASP A 278 -17.69 12.78 15.35
C ASP A 278 -16.96 11.58 14.74
N VAL A 279 -16.99 11.47 13.42
CA VAL A 279 -16.45 10.32 12.68
C VAL A 279 -15.38 10.76 11.68
N ARG A 280 -14.20 10.15 11.75
CA ARG A 280 -13.21 10.27 10.67
C ARG A 280 -13.62 9.33 9.55
N VAL A 281 -13.80 9.86 8.32
CA VAL A 281 -14.22 9.08 7.17
C VAL A 281 -13.04 8.78 6.26
N LEU A 282 -12.85 7.50 5.96
CA LEU A 282 -11.95 6.99 4.93
C LEU A 282 -12.82 6.38 3.83
N ALA A 283 -12.48 6.62 2.57
CA ALA A 283 -13.16 6.02 1.42
C ALA A 283 -12.18 5.22 0.58
N ALA A 284 -12.62 4.08 0.04
CA ALA A 284 -11.80 3.29 -0.86
C ALA A 284 -12.57 2.95 -2.15
N THR A 285 -11.85 2.81 -3.26
CA THR A 285 -12.41 2.37 -4.54
C THR A 285 -11.36 1.67 -5.41
N ASN A 286 -11.81 0.71 -6.20
CA ASN A 286 -11.00 0.08 -7.24
C ASN A 286 -11.16 0.76 -8.62
N LYS A 287 -12.13 1.69 -8.74
CA LYS A 287 -12.37 2.44 -9.98
C LYS A 287 -11.41 3.62 -10.06
N VAL A 288 -11.06 4.00 -11.28
CA VAL A 288 -10.35 5.26 -11.57
C VAL A 288 -11.34 6.40 -11.31
N PRO A 289 -11.05 7.31 -10.36
CA PRO A 289 -12.02 8.34 -9.96
C PRO A 289 -12.51 9.22 -11.10
N GLU A 290 -11.63 9.57 -12.04
CA GLU A 290 -11.95 10.39 -13.21
C GLU A 290 -12.96 9.70 -14.11
N GLU A 291 -12.83 8.37 -14.32
CA GLU A 291 -13.77 7.59 -15.09
C GLU A 291 -15.11 7.44 -14.38
N ALA A 292 -15.09 7.21 -13.06
CA ALA A 292 -16.30 7.11 -12.27
C ALA A 292 -17.11 8.43 -12.25
N LEU A 293 -16.42 9.58 -12.24
CA LEU A 293 -17.03 10.90 -12.39
C LEU A 293 -17.62 11.10 -13.78
N ALA A 294 -16.88 10.75 -14.85
CA ALA A 294 -17.34 10.89 -16.23
C ALA A 294 -18.55 9.99 -16.54
N GLN A 295 -18.61 8.80 -15.93
CA GLN A 295 -19.73 7.86 -16.06
C GLN A 295 -20.91 8.17 -15.12
N GLY A 296 -20.81 9.20 -14.28
CA GLY A 296 -21.85 9.58 -13.32
C GLY A 296 -22.07 8.55 -12.20
N GLN A 297 -21.11 7.68 -11.93
CA GLN A 297 -21.15 6.71 -10.83
C GLN A 297 -20.74 7.34 -9.50
N LEU A 298 -19.94 8.40 -9.54
CA LEU A 298 -19.52 9.17 -8.39
C LEU A 298 -19.88 10.64 -8.59
N ARG A 299 -20.51 11.25 -7.59
CA ARG A 299 -20.81 12.69 -7.61
C ARG A 299 -19.54 13.50 -7.41
N SER A 300 -19.39 14.57 -8.17
CA SER A 300 -18.22 15.46 -8.08
C SER A 300 -18.10 16.16 -6.72
N ASP A 301 -19.23 16.61 -6.15
CA ASP A 301 -19.25 17.26 -4.84
C ASP A 301 -18.78 16.31 -3.72
N LEU A 302 -19.24 15.07 -3.71
CA LEU A 302 -18.80 14.05 -2.76
C LEU A 302 -17.32 13.70 -2.97
N TYR A 303 -16.87 13.54 -4.22
CA TYR A 303 -15.47 13.25 -4.52
C TYR A 303 -14.53 14.29 -3.92
N PHE A 304 -14.77 15.58 -4.14
CA PHE A 304 -13.93 16.65 -3.58
C PHE A 304 -13.98 16.71 -2.05
N ARG A 305 -15.07 16.30 -1.43
CA ARG A 305 -15.18 16.24 0.03
C ARG A 305 -14.43 15.06 0.64
N LEU A 306 -14.37 13.92 -0.05
CA LEU A 306 -13.64 12.72 0.38
C LEU A 306 -12.16 12.79 0.03
N ASN A 307 -11.79 13.35 -1.12
CA ASN A 307 -10.44 13.42 -1.64
C ASN A 307 -9.65 14.63 -1.12
N VAL A 308 -9.61 14.79 0.22
CA VAL A 308 -8.72 15.78 0.86
C VAL A 308 -7.28 15.32 0.80
N VAL A 309 -7.05 14.04 1.03
CA VAL A 309 -5.77 13.37 0.79
C VAL A 309 -6.01 12.13 -0.04
N HIS A 310 -5.20 11.93 -1.08
CA HIS A 310 -5.26 10.78 -1.97
C HIS A 310 -4.12 9.81 -1.68
N VAL A 311 -4.47 8.55 -1.41
CA VAL A 311 -3.52 7.43 -1.25
C VAL A 311 -3.74 6.45 -2.38
N ALA A 312 -2.80 6.35 -3.31
CA ALA A 312 -2.86 5.40 -4.43
C ALA A 312 -2.07 4.14 -4.08
N MET A 313 -2.75 3.00 -3.94
CA MET A 313 -2.11 1.71 -3.70
C MET A 313 -1.58 1.14 -5.01
N PRO A 314 -0.27 0.89 -5.13
CA PRO A 314 0.30 0.35 -6.36
C PRO A 314 -0.14 -1.11 -6.57
N PRO A 315 -0.34 -1.56 -7.82
CA PRO A 315 -0.55 -2.97 -8.10
C PRO A 315 0.73 -3.77 -7.88
N LEU A 316 0.61 -5.04 -7.48
CA LEU A 316 1.75 -5.89 -7.09
C LEU A 316 2.83 -6.01 -8.18
N ARG A 317 2.43 -6.00 -9.46
CA ARG A 317 3.36 -6.00 -10.61
C ARG A 317 4.32 -4.80 -10.65
N ASP A 318 3.98 -3.73 -9.97
CA ASP A 318 4.75 -2.48 -9.93
C ASP A 318 5.76 -2.43 -8.78
N HIS A 319 5.72 -3.41 -7.87
CA HIS A 319 6.62 -3.50 -6.71
C HIS A 319 6.98 -4.97 -6.38
N LEU A 320 7.35 -5.74 -7.41
CA LEU A 320 7.74 -7.15 -7.27
C LEU A 320 8.99 -7.36 -6.39
N ASP A 321 9.78 -6.32 -6.16
CA ASP A 321 10.89 -6.34 -5.20
C ASP A 321 10.42 -6.67 -3.77
N ASP A 322 9.15 -6.35 -3.44
CA ASP A 322 8.55 -6.66 -2.15
C ASP A 322 8.02 -8.10 -2.05
N LEU A 323 8.05 -8.88 -3.14
CA LEU A 323 7.41 -10.19 -3.22
C LEU A 323 7.95 -11.17 -2.17
N ALA A 324 9.25 -11.16 -1.92
CA ALA A 324 9.89 -12.02 -0.93
C ALA A 324 9.41 -11.71 0.50
N ASP A 325 9.39 -10.42 0.88
CA ASP A 325 8.93 -9.97 2.19
C ASP A 325 7.42 -10.21 2.39
N LEU A 326 6.61 -9.92 1.35
CA LEU A 326 5.17 -10.22 1.33
C LEU A 326 4.91 -11.72 1.49
N THR A 327 5.66 -12.55 0.77
CA THR A 327 5.53 -14.02 0.85
C THR A 327 5.86 -14.52 2.25
N ALA A 328 6.94 -14.05 2.86
CA ALA A 328 7.33 -14.42 4.22
C ALA A 328 6.22 -14.04 5.24
N ALA A 329 5.73 -12.81 5.19
CA ALA A 329 4.68 -12.33 6.08
C ALA A 329 3.37 -13.11 5.91
N LEU A 330 2.97 -13.42 4.67
CA LEU A 330 1.78 -14.20 4.39
C LEU A 330 1.92 -15.65 4.84
N LEU A 331 3.11 -16.27 4.67
CA LEU A 331 3.38 -17.64 5.11
C LEU A 331 3.30 -17.77 6.63
N ASP A 332 3.83 -16.81 7.40
CA ASP A 332 3.72 -16.81 8.85
C ASP A 332 2.25 -16.81 9.31
N ASN A 333 1.41 -16.05 8.62
CA ASN A 333 -0.02 -16.01 8.88
C ASN A 333 -0.71 -17.32 8.57
N LEU A 334 -0.44 -17.83 7.39
CA LEU A 334 -1.03 -19.06 6.89
C LEU A 334 -0.59 -20.26 7.73
N ASN A 335 0.67 -20.30 8.17
CA ASN A 335 1.19 -21.31 9.08
C ASN A 335 0.38 -21.37 10.38
N ARG A 336 0.14 -20.20 11.01
CA ARG A 336 -0.67 -20.11 12.24
C ARG A 336 -2.12 -20.53 12.00
N LYS A 337 -2.72 -20.08 10.90
CA LYS A 337 -4.10 -20.40 10.54
C LYS A 337 -4.32 -21.91 10.32
N HIS A 338 -3.38 -22.58 9.67
CA HIS A 338 -3.50 -23.98 9.25
C HIS A 338 -2.70 -24.96 10.11
N GLY A 339 -2.02 -24.50 11.18
CA GLY A 339 -1.19 -25.34 12.03
C GLY A 339 -0.03 -26.00 11.28
N ARG A 340 0.55 -25.29 10.31
CA ARG A 340 1.68 -25.73 9.50
C ARG A 340 2.98 -25.06 9.96
N SER A 341 4.12 -25.54 9.45
CA SER A 341 5.47 -25.04 9.82
C SER A 341 6.37 -24.89 8.58
N VAL A 342 5.81 -24.37 7.49
CA VAL A 342 6.59 -24.08 6.28
C VAL A 342 7.50 -22.89 6.55
N LYS A 343 8.81 -23.07 6.37
CA LYS A 343 9.84 -22.08 6.73
C LYS A 343 10.12 -21.05 5.63
N GLY A 344 9.71 -21.34 4.39
CA GLY A 344 9.98 -20.44 3.28
C GLY A 344 9.60 -21.02 1.92
N ILE A 345 10.06 -20.33 0.89
CA ILE A 345 9.84 -20.68 -0.52
C ILE A 345 11.17 -20.92 -1.23
N SER A 346 11.23 -21.84 -2.19
CA SER A 346 12.44 -22.09 -2.96
C SER A 346 12.75 -20.94 -3.93
N PRO A 347 14.02 -20.72 -4.30
CA PRO A 347 14.38 -19.68 -5.27
C PRO A 347 13.65 -19.83 -6.61
N GLU A 348 13.51 -21.06 -7.10
CA GLU A 348 12.84 -21.37 -8.37
C GLU A 348 11.35 -21.00 -8.31
N ALA A 349 10.69 -21.29 -7.18
CA ALA A 349 9.29 -20.91 -6.98
C ALA A 349 9.15 -19.40 -6.87
N LEU A 350 10.08 -18.70 -6.21
CA LEU A 350 10.07 -17.24 -6.13
C LEU A 350 10.27 -16.60 -7.52
N GLU A 351 11.19 -17.12 -8.34
CA GLU A 351 11.39 -16.67 -9.72
C GLU A 351 10.13 -16.88 -10.59
N ALA A 352 9.46 -18.03 -10.43
CA ALA A 352 8.19 -18.27 -11.11
C ALA A 352 7.12 -17.24 -10.71
N MET A 353 7.07 -16.89 -9.42
CA MET A 353 6.16 -15.89 -8.90
C MET A 353 6.49 -14.47 -9.39
N GLN A 354 7.77 -14.12 -9.57
CA GLN A 354 8.20 -12.83 -10.13
C GLN A 354 7.81 -12.65 -11.60
N ARG A 355 7.68 -13.74 -12.36
CA ARG A 355 7.25 -13.70 -13.76
C ARG A 355 5.74 -13.53 -13.95
N HIS A 356 4.97 -13.70 -12.89
CA HIS A 356 3.51 -13.61 -12.94
C HIS A 356 3.03 -12.16 -12.85
N THR A 357 1.94 -11.82 -13.54
CA THR A 357 1.39 -10.45 -13.64
C THR A 357 0.51 -10.03 -12.47
N TRP A 358 0.07 -10.98 -11.65
CA TRP A 358 -0.73 -10.77 -10.45
C TRP A 358 -1.99 -9.92 -10.66
N PRO A 359 -2.93 -10.30 -11.54
CA PRO A 359 -4.15 -9.53 -11.78
C PRO A 359 -5.03 -9.39 -10.52
N GLY A 360 -4.97 -10.35 -9.59
CA GLY A 360 -5.63 -10.28 -8.29
C GLY A 360 -4.75 -9.75 -7.16
N ASN A 361 -3.55 -9.22 -7.50
CA ASN A 361 -2.61 -8.59 -6.58
C ASN A 361 -2.30 -9.46 -5.34
N VAL A 362 -2.20 -8.87 -4.15
CA VAL A 362 -1.86 -9.57 -2.89
C VAL A 362 -2.94 -10.59 -2.48
N ARG A 363 -4.20 -10.36 -2.88
CA ARG A 363 -5.28 -11.34 -2.62
C ARG A 363 -5.04 -12.64 -3.41
N GLU A 364 -4.63 -12.53 -4.66
CA GLU A 364 -4.25 -13.70 -5.48
C GLU A 364 -3.01 -14.38 -4.92
N LEU A 365 -1.97 -13.61 -4.58
CA LEU A 365 -0.75 -14.11 -3.95
C LEU A 365 -1.06 -14.94 -2.70
N ARG A 366 -1.90 -14.41 -1.80
CA ARG A 366 -2.34 -15.12 -0.59
C ARG A 366 -3.04 -16.44 -0.93
N ASN A 367 -3.95 -16.45 -1.91
CA ASN A 367 -4.67 -17.65 -2.31
C ASN A 367 -3.72 -18.71 -2.89
N VAL A 368 -2.75 -18.30 -3.70
CA VAL A 368 -1.71 -19.19 -4.25
C VAL A 368 -0.87 -19.81 -3.14
N LEU A 369 -0.40 -18.99 -2.19
CA LEU A 369 0.38 -19.46 -1.05
C LEU A 369 -0.44 -20.35 -0.12
N GLU A 370 -1.70 -20.03 0.15
CA GLU A 370 -2.59 -20.84 0.98
C GLU A 370 -2.80 -22.25 0.37
N ARG A 371 -3.04 -22.32 -0.94
CA ARG A 371 -3.14 -23.58 -1.67
C ARG A 371 -1.84 -24.37 -1.62
N ALA A 372 -0.72 -23.71 -1.92
CA ALA A 372 0.60 -24.33 -1.90
C ALA A 372 0.95 -24.88 -0.51
N LEU A 373 0.68 -24.14 0.54
CA LEU A 373 0.92 -24.54 1.93
C LEU A 373 0.07 -25.76 2.34
N VAL A 374 -1.18 -25.81 1.95
CA VAL A 374 -2.07 -26.95 2.27
C VAL A 374 -1.61 -28.24 1.57
N THR A 375 -1.12 -28.13 0.34
CA THR A 375 -0.65 -29.28 -0.47
C THR A 375 0.82 -29.65 -0.22
N CYS A 376 1.60 -28.77 0.40
CA CYS A 376 3.02 -29.03 0.68
C CYS A 376 3.19 -30.08 1.79
N SER A 377 4.03 -31.07 1.52
CA SER A 377 4.43 -32.09 2.52
C SER A 377 5.77 -31.78 3.21
N GLY A 378 6.47 -30.73 2.77
CA GLY A 378 7.80 -30.34 3.26
C GLY A 378 7.82 -29.04 4.05
N GLU A 379 9.01 -28.60 4.44
CA GLU A 379 9.24 -27.34 5.16
C GLU A 379 9.47 -26.14 4.21
N ILE A 380 9.63 -26.36 2.91
CA ILE A 380 9.89 -25.34 1.89
C ILE A 380 8.91 -25.52 0.75
N LEU A 381 8.23 -24.44 0.35
CA LEU A 381 7.38 -24.43 -0.84
C LEU A 381 8.25 -24.45 -2.09
N LYS A 382 8.02 -25.41 -2.96
CA LYS A 382 8.68 -25.55 -4.26
C LYS A 382 7.74 -25.12 -5.39
N GLU A 383 8.30 -24.94 -6.60
CA GLU A 383 7.52 -24.60 -7.79
C GLU A 383 6.41 -25.65 -8.07
N GLU A 384 6.65 -26.92 -7.81
CA GLU A 384 5.66 -28.00 -7.94
C GLU A 384 4.44 -27.86 -7.02
N ASN A 385 4.57 -27.12 -5.91
CA ASN A 385 3.46 -26.82 -5.00
C ASN A 385 2.61 -25.64 -5.48
N LEU A 386 3.15 -24.81 -6.37
CA LEU A 386 2.37 -23.81 -7.09
C LEU A 386 1.44 -24.55 -8.07
N ALA A 387 0.24 -24.03 -8.31
CA ALA A 387 -0.71 -24.73 -9.18
C ALA A 387 -0.11 -25.08 -10.54
N PRO A 388 -0.47 -26.21 -11.18
CA PRO A 388 0.09 -26.62 -12.49
C PRO A 388 -0.06 -25.56 -13.58
N ASP A 389 -1.05 -24.65 -13.43
CA ASP A 389 -1.30 -23.51 -14.33
C ASP A 389 -0.67 -22.21 -13.84
N PHE A 390 0.13 -22.25 -12.75
CA PHE A 390 0.81 -21.08 -12.23
C PHE A 390 1.89 -20.63 -13.21
N GLY A 391 1.88 -19.34 -13.59
CA GLY A 391 2.80 -18.80 -14.61
C GLY A 391 2.36 -19.02 -16.05
N ARG A 392 1.38 -19.88 -16.32
CA ARG A 392 0.64 -19.77 -17.56
C ARG A 392 -0.32 -18.60 -17.41
N THR A 393 -0.14 -17.61 -18.25
CA THR A 393 -1.03 -16.44 -18.31
C THR A 393 -2.46 -16.93 -18.51
N VAL A 394 -3.17 -17.14 -17.40
CA VAL A 394 -4.63 -17.18 -17.47
C VAL A 394 -5.00 -15.73 -17.77
N VAL A 395 -5.06 -15.42 -19.03
CA VAL A 395 -5.80 -14.25 -19.50
C VAL A 395 -7.15 -14.39 -18.80
N ALA A 396 -7.45 -13.54 -17.84
CA ALA A 396 -8.71 -13.50 -17.11
C ALA A 396 -9.83 -13.43 -18.15
N GLY A 397 -10.60 -14.50 -18.25
CA GLY A 397 -11.52 -14.74 -19.38
C GLY A 397 -11.06 -15.89 -20.26
N GLY A 398 -10.61 -16.97 -19.69
CA GLY A 398 -10.35 -18.18 -20.42
C GLY A 398 -11.14 -19.34 -19.85
N ASN A 399 -12.41 -19.30 -20.05
CA ASN A 399 -12.98 -20.33 -20.92
C ASN A 399 -12.38 -20.08 -22.31
N ASP A 400 -11.90 -21.10 -22.98
CA ASP A 400 -11.78 -21.18 -24.43
C ASP A 400 -13.20 -21.10 -25.00
N ALA A 401 -13.92 -20.08 -24.56
CA ALA A 401 -15.21 -19.68 -25.03
C ALA A 401 -14.97 -19.13 -26.42
N LEU A 402 -15.54 -19.78 -27.36
CA LEU A 402 -15.69 -19.40 -28.75
C LEU A 402 -15.66 -17.85 -28.86
N ARG A 403 -14.50 -17.25 -29.16
CA ARG A 403 -14.41 -15.79 -29.31
C ARG A 403 -15.03 -15.39 -30.64
N LEU A 404 -16.34 -15.25 -30.62
CA LEU A 404 -17.07 -14.62 -31.72
C LEU A 404 -16.66 -13.14 -31.76
N ARG A 405 -16.04 -12.71 -32.84
CA ARG A 405 -15.66 -11.29 -33.04
C ARG A 405 -16.66 -10.64 -34.00
N PRO A 406 -17.07 -9.39 -33.76
CA PRO A 406 -17.80 -8.62 -34.74
C PRO A 406 -17.04 -8.60 -36.09
N GLY A 407 -17.70 -8.98 -37.19
CA GLY A 407 -17.08 -9.14 -38.53
C GLY A 407 -16.72 -10.58 -38.89
N MET A 408 -16.83 -11.55 -37.98
CA MET A 408 -16.72 -12.98 -38.30
C MET A 408 -18.02 -13.46 -39.01
N THR A 409 -17.88 -14.30 -40.05
CA THR A 409 -19.04 -14.88 -40.73
C THR A 409 -19.72 -15.95 -39.86
N VAL A 410 -21.00 -16.19 -40.08
CA VAL A 410 -21.74 -17.25 -39.35
C VAL A 410 -21.13 -18.63 -39.62
N ALA A 411 -20.64 -18.88 -40.85
CA ALA A 411 -19.98 -20.12 -41.22
C ALA A 411 -18.68 -20.36 -40.43
N GLU A 412 -17.85 -19.32 -40.25
CA GLU A 412 -16.63 -19.42 -39.42
C GLU A 412 -16.94 -19.63 -37.95
N ALA A 413 -17.97 -18.98 -37.42
CA ALA A 413 -18.41 -19.15 -36.04
C ALA A 413 -18.91 -20.59 -35.81
N GLU A 414 -19.69 -21.10 -36.73
CA GLU A 414 -20.23 -22.48 -36.69
C GLU A 414 -19.10 -23.52 -36.79
N ARG A 415 -18.14 -23.33 -37.71
CA ARG A 415 -16.99 -24.23 -37.88
C ARG A 415 -16.18 -24.34 -36.59
N ARG A 416 -15.91 -23.22 -35.94
CA ARG A 416 -15.19 -23.18 -34.65
C ARG A 416 -15.98 -23.88 -33.55
N LEU A 417 -17.27 -23.60 -33.41
CA LEU A 417 -18.13 -24.21 -32.42
C LEU A 417 -18.16 -25.73 -32.55
N ILE A 418 -18.29 -26.23 -33.78
CA ILE A 418 -18.26 -27.66 -34.05
C ILE A 418 -16.92 -28.28 -33.68
N HIS A 419 -15.81 -27.64 -34.05
CA HIS A 419 -14.47 -28.16 -33.77
C HIS A 419 -14.17 -28.23 -32.28
N GLU A 420 -14.48 -27.16 -31.52
CA GLU A 420 -14.32 -27.14 -30.08
C GLU A 420 -15.22 -28.15 -29.36
N THR A 421 -16.45 -28.28 -29.79
CA THR A 421 -17.37 -29.29 -29.21
C THR A 421 -16.87 -30.71 -29.45
N LEU A 422 -16.30 -30.99 -30.62
CA LEU A 422 -15.67 -32.30 -30.91
C LEU A 422 -14.42 -32.51 -30.03
N THR A 423 -13.62 -31.50 -29.82
CA THR A 423 -12.47 -31.59 -28.92
C THR A 423 -12.92 -31.84 -27.48
N PHE A 424 -13.94 -31.12 -27.01
CA PHE A 424 -14.54 -31.31 -25.69
C PHE A 424 -15.13 -32.68 -25.47
N THR A 425 -15.68 -33.29 -26.51
CA THR A 425 -16.30 -34.63 -26.46
C THR A 425 -15.33 -35.76 -26.86
N GLU A 426 -14.02 -35.48 -26.90
CA GLU A 426 -12.98 -36.45 -27.28
C GLU A 426 -13.28 -37.14 -28.61
N ASN A 427 -13.73 -36.37 -29.61
CA ASN A 427 -14.16 -36.84 -30.93
C ASN A 427 -15.41 -37.78 -30.93
N ASN A 428 -16.17 -37.79 -29.85
CA ASN A 428 -17.44 -38.52 -29.83
C ASN A 428 -18.53 -37.74 -30.60
N LYS A 429 -18.69 -38.06 -31.88
CA LYS A 429 -19.57 -37.36 -32.81
C LYS A 429 -21.05 -37.41 -32.40
N THR A 430 -21.50 -38.50 -31.76
CA THR A 430 -22.88 -38.62 -31.30
C THR A 430 -23.17 -37.64 -30.18
N ARG A 431 -22.28 -37.60 -29.17
CA ARG A 431 -22.41 -36.68 -28.04
C ARG A 431 -22.21 -35.23 -28.45
N ALA A 432 -21.32 -34.98 -29.42
CA ALA A 432 -21.11 -33.64 -29.98
C ALA A 432 -22.38 -33.13 -30.71
N ALA A 433 -23.04 -33.99 -31.50
CA ALA A 433 -24.28 -33.64 -32.19
C ALA A 433 -25.43 -33.32 -31.21
N GLU A 434 -25.55 -34.07 -30.11
CA GLU A 434 -26.51 -33.81 -29.03
C GLU A 434 -26.25 -32.43 -28.35
N LEU A 435 -25.00 -32.14 -28.00
CA LEU A 435 -24.60 -30.86 -27.38
C LEU A 435 -24.83 -29.66 -28.32
N LEU A 436 -24.58 -29.85 -29.60
CA LEU A 436 -24.78 -28.81 -30.62
C LEU A 436 -26.26 -28.65 -31.03
N GLY A 437 -27.17 -29.53 -30.58
CA GLY A 437 -28.56 -29.49 -30.93
C GLY A 437 -28.85 -29.80 -32.41
N ILE A 438 -27.93 -30.54 -33.08
CA ILE A 438 -28.09 -30.92 -34.51
C ILE A 438 -28.10 -32.42 -34.69
N SER A 439 -28.63 -32.89 -35.84
CA SER A 439 -28.60 -34.32 -36.13
C SER A 439 -27.17 -34.82 -36.42
N LEU A 440 -26.87 -36.07 -36.06
CA LEU A 440 -25.58 -36.72 -36.36
C LEU A 440 -25.25 -36.64 -37.87
N LYS A 441 -26.29 -36.77 -38.73
CA LYS A 441 -26.16 -36.66 -40.17
C LYS A 441 -25.74 -35.23 -40.58
N THR A 442 -26.31 -34.22 -39.97
CA THR A 442 -25.94 -32.80 -40.20
C THR A 442 -24.50 -32.55 -39.82
N LEU A 443 -24.06 -33.05 -38.64
CA LEU A 443 -22.66 -32.92 -38.20
C LEU A 443 -21.69 -33.59 -39.17
N HIS A 444 -22.01 -34.81 -39.66
CA HIS A 444 -21.15 -35.48 -40.64
C HIS A 444 -21.06 -34.73 -41.98
N ASN A 445 -22.16 -34.17 -42.45
CA ASN A 445 -22.17 -33.41 -43.69
C ASN A 445 -21.29 -32.13 -43.56
N LYS A 446 -21.43 -31.42 -42.45
CA LYS A 446 -20.61 -30.21 -42.19
C LYS A 446 -19.10 -30.51 -42.04
N LEU A 447 -18.76 -31.62 -41.38
CA LEU A 447 -17.37 -32.05 -41.31
C LEU A 447 -16.76 -32.36 -42.67
N LYS A 448 -17.55 -33.03 -43.57
CA LYS A 448 -17.10 -33.28 -44.96
C LYS A 448 -16.95 -32.00 -45.77
N GLU A 449 -17.84 -31.04 -45.57
CA GLU A 449 -17.77 -29.71 -46.21
C GLU A 449 -16.50 -28.97 -45.80
N TYR A 450 -16.14 -29.01 -44.51
CA TYR A 450 -14.94 -28.38 -43.98
C TYR A 450 -13.63 -29.08 -44.39
N GLU A 451 -13.66 -30.38 -44.64
CA GLU A 451 -12.52 -31.13 -45.16
C GLU A 451 -12.31 -30.93 -46.69
N ALA A 452 -13.35 -30.46 -47.39
CA ALA A 452 -13.34 -30.23 -48.84
C ALA A 452 -12.96 -28.77 -49.24
N GLU A 453 -12.96 -27.81 -48.28
CA GLU A 453 -12.48 -26.46 -48.49
C GLU A 453 -10.96 -26.43 -48.22
N PRO A 454 -10.11 -25.99 -49.22
CA PRO A 454 -8.66 -25.97 -49.12
C PRO A 454 -8.13 -24.91 -48.09
#